data_9ea3a850eff9ab07e6caa27d76f66482
#
_entry.id   9ea3a850eff9ab07e6caa27d76f66482
#
_cell.length_a   1.000
_cell.length_b   1.000
_cell.length_c   1.000
_cell.angle_alpha   90.00
_cell.angle_beta   90.00
_cell.angle_gamma   90.00
#
_symmetry.space_group_name_H-M   'P 1'
#
loop_
_entity.id
_entity.type
_entity.pdbx_description
1 polymer ?
#
loop_
_entity_poly.entity_id
_entity_poly.type
_entity_poly.pdbx_seq_one_letter_code
_entity_poly.pdbx_strand_id
1 'polypeptide(L)'
;MSSLGELLNQRTREGDVYDRLEREWVRCHACGHDCAIPPGAVGVCKVRYNDHGRLQVPWGYVAGVQCDPIEKKPFFHAWPGALAYSFGMLGCDLHCAYCQNWVTSQALRDPAATAPPRDVDPQWLAADAVRLGARVVVSTYNEPLITVEWAVAVFRAARALGLATGFVSNGNATPQVLDYLTPWIDVYKVDLKSFNDRQYRKLGGRLQPILDTIRSLHARGVWLEIVTLLVPGFNDSDEELKALTEFLVSVSPEIPWHVTAFHRDYRMTDTAATTASQLRRAAAMGQQAGLQHVYAGNLPGVVGDFEDTRCASCAELLVERFGYHIQGYHVTADGACPACRTPVPGRWDTGFAGQAIDRPFLPYDRTRRLS
;
A
#
# COMPACT_ATOMS: atom_id res chain seq x y z
N MET A 1 16.15 -12.69 -27.90
CA MET A 1 15.60 -12.78 -26.52
C MET A 1 14.18 -12.23 -26.55
N SER A 2 13.22 -12.95 -25.98
CA SER A 2 11.84 -12.46 -25.87
C SER A 2 11.80 -11.16 -25.07
N SER A 3 10.95 -10.22 -25.47
CA SER A 3 10.73 -8.98 -24.69
C SER A 3 10.08 -9.32 -23.33
N LEU A 4 10.22 -8.44 -22.33
CA LEU A 4 9.55 -8.63 -21.05
C LEU A 4 8.03 -8.78 -21.21
N GLY A 5 7.42 -8.02 -22.14
CA GLY A 5 5.99 -8.15 -22.45
C GLY A 5 5.61 -9.55 -22.95
N GLU A 6 6.40 -10.13 -23.87
CA GLU A 6 6.17 -11.50 -24.35
C GLU A 6 6.31 -12.54 -23.23
N LEU A 7 7.29 -12.37 -22.34
CA LEU A 7 7.47 -13.25 -21.18
C LEU A 7 6.27 -13.17 -20.22
N LEU A 8 5.70 -11.98 -20.02
CA LEU A 8 4.55 -11.79 -19.14
C LEU A 8 3.25 -12.30 -19.78
N ASN A 9 3.10 -12.22 -21.10
CA ASN A 9 1.93 -12.77 -21.79
C ASN A 9 1.79 -14.30 -21.63
N GLN A 10 2.89 -15.01 -21.36
CA GLN A 10 2.88 -16.44 -21.03
C GLN A 10 2.45 -16.71 -19.58
N ARG A 11 2.38 -15.69 -18.74
CA ARG A 11 2.05 -15.72 -17.31
C ARG A 11 0.75 -14.99 -17.04
N THR A 12 -0.28 -15.39 -17.75
CA THR A 12 -1.61 -14.79 -17.64
C THR A 12 -2.69 -15.87 -17.54
N ARG A 13 -3.87 -15.45 -17.08
CA ARG A 13 -5.13 -16.19 -17.20
C ARG A 13 -6.25 -15.21 -17.55
N GLU A 14 -7.43 -15.75 -17.88
CA GLU A 14 -8.64 -14.93 -17.98
C GLU A 14 -8.95 -14.30 -16.60
N GLY A 15 -9.24 -13.00 -16.59
CA GLY A 15 -9.55 -12.23 -15.40
C GLY A 15 -11.00 -12.39 -14.94
N ASP A 16 -11.26 -11.95 -13.70
CA ASP A 16 -12.59 -12.01 -13.09
C ASP A 16 -13.27 -10.62 -13.04
N VAL A 17 -12.48 -9.52 -13.16
CA VAL A 17 -12.95 -8.15 -12.90
C VAL A 17 -13.04 -7.38 -14.21
N TYR A 18 -13.98 -7.78 -15.07
CA TYR A 18 -14.23 -7.14 -16.36
C TYR A 18 -15.61 -7.50 -16.95
N ASP A 19 -16.08 -6.68 -17.90
CA ASP A 19 -17.25 -6.95 -18.74
C ASP A 19 -16.83 -7.20 -20.18
N ARG A 20 -17.54 -8.12 -20.85
CA ARG A 20 -17.47 -8.28 -22.31
C ARG A 20 -18.39 -7.27 -22.98
N LEU A 21 -17.88 -6.60 -24.00
CA LEU A 21 -18.60 -5.63 -24.81
C LEU A 21 -18.81 -6.17 -26.23
N GLU A 22 -19.56 -5.41 -27.03
CA GLU A 22 -19.73 -5.73 -28.47
C GLU A 22 -18.39 -5.76 -29.22
N ARG A 23 -18.34 -6.47 -30.34
CA ARG A 23 -17.16 -6.58 -31.23
C ARG A 23 -15.90 -7.05 -30.53
N GLU A 24 -16.03 -7.99 -29.61
CA GLU A 24 -14.93 -8.55 -28.81
C GLU A 24 -14.15 -7.51 -27.97
N TRP A 25 -14.72 -6.33 -27.72
CA TRP A 25 -14.14 -5.41 -26.74
C TRP A 25 -14.37 -5.91 -25.32
N VAL A 26 -13.50 -5.50 -24.42
CA VAL A 26 -13.67 -5.75 -22.97
C VAL A 26 -13.53 -4.45 -22.19
N ARG A 27 -14.26 -4.33 -21.08
CA ARG A 27 -14.11 -3.23 -20.12
C ARG A 27 -13.48 -3.78 -18.86
N CYS A 28 -12.27 -3.33 -18.57
CA CYS A 28 -11.51 -3.75 -17.38
C CYS A 28 -11.82 -2.83 -16.21
N HIS A 29 -12.31 -3.39 -15.10
CA HIS A 29 -12.68 -2.66 -13.88
C HIS A 29 -11.63 -2.75 -12.75
N ALA A 30 -10.40 -3.16 -13.03
CA ALA A 30 -9.38 -3.33 -11.99
C ALA A 30 -8.93 -2.00 -11.35
N CYS A 31 -8.97 -0.91 -12.10
CA CYS A 31 -8.60 0.42 -11.58
C CYS A 31 -9.47 1.51 -12.19
N GLY A 32 -9.44 2.73 -11.61
CA GLY A 32 -10.26 3.87 -12.01
C GLY A 32 -10.03 4.41 -13.43
N HIS A 33 -9.12 3.81 -14.21
CA HIS A 33 -9.06 4.05 -15.64
C HIS A 33 -10.22 3.42 -16.40
N ASP A 34 -10.82 2.36 -15.85
CA ASP A 34 -11.98 1.68 -16.42
C ASP A 34 -11.85 1.43 -17.94
N CYS A 35 -10.71 0.83 -18.34
CA CYS A 35 -10.26 0.76 -19.73
C CYS A 35 -11.23 -0.03 -20.61
N ALA A 36 -11.77 0.60 -21.66
CA ALA A 36 -12.35 -0.12 -22.79
C ALA A 36 -11.21 -0.55 -23.73
N ILE A 37 -10.95 -1.87 -23.82
CA ILE A 37 -9.79 -2.43 -24.52
C ILE A 37 -10.27 -3.19 -25.75
N PRO A 38 -9.89 -2.75 -26.98
CA PRO A 38 -10.20 -3.49 -28.21
C PRO A 38 -9.42 -4.81 -28.29
N PRO A 39 -9.85 -5.76 -29.15
CA PRO A 39 -9.14 -7.01 -29.40
C PRO A 39 -7.66 -6.78 -29.75
N GLY A 40 -6.75 -7.55 -29.14
CA GLY A 40 -5.31 -7.47 -29.35
C GLY A 40 -4.61 -6.27 -28.68
N ALA A 41 -5.34 -5.38 -27.99
CA ALA A 41 -4.77 -4.22 -27.31
C ALA A 41 -4.55 -4.45 -25.80
N VAL A 42 -3.76 -3.56 -25.19
CA VAL A 42 -3.44 -3.57 -23.75
C VAL A 42 -4.08 -2.38 -23.04
N GLY A 43 -4.39 -2.54 -21.75
CA GLY A 43 -4.83 -1.45 -20.87
C GLY A 43 -3.70 -0.47 -20.51
N VAL A 44 -4.04 0.64 -19.85
CA VAL A 44 -3.09 1.68 -19.41
C VAL A 44 -1.95 1.10 -18.57
N CYS A 45 -2.21 0.09 -17.76
CA CYS A 45 -1.22 -0.58 -16.89
C CYS A 45 -0.18 -1.43 -17.64
N LYS A 46 -0.39 -1.74 -18.93
CA LYS A 46 0.48 -2.55 -19.82
C LYS A 46 0.58 -4.04 -19.48
N VAL A 47 -0.15 -4.54 -18.49
CA VAL A 47 -0.11 -5.96 -18.07
C VAL A 47 -1.45 -6.68 -18.21
N ARG A 48 -2.52 -5.96 -18.50
CA ARG A 48 -3.84 -6.51 -18.79
C ARG A 48 -4.16 -6.26 -20.26
N TYR A 49 -4.58 -7.27 -20.99
CA TYR A 49 -4.84 -7.15 -22.42
C TYR A 49 -6.06 -7.97 -22.85
N ASN A 50 -6.64 -7.59 -23.97
CA ASN A 50 -7.79 -8.26 -24.55
C ASN A 50 -7.32 -9.29 -25.58
N ASP A 51 -7.57 -10.56 -25.31
CA ASP A 51 -7.36 -11.68 -26.21
C ASP A 51 -8.73 -12.16 -26.73
N HIS A 52 -9.11 -11.69 -27.94
CA HIS A 52 -10.36 -12.07 -28.61
C HIS A 52 -11.60 -12.04 -27.70
N GLY A 53 -11.85 -10.91 -27.04
CA GLY A 53 -13.01 -10.72 -26.16
C GLY A 53 -12.86 -11.31 -24.76
N ARG A 54 -11.65 -11.76 -24.39
CA ARG A 54 -11.30 -12.23 -23.04
C ARG A 54 -10.20 -11.35 -22.46
N LEU A 55 -10.42 -10.84 -21.25
CA LEU A 55 -9.39 -10.07 -20.57
C LEU A 55 -8.34 -11.01 -19.95
N GLN A 56 -7.11 -10.94 -20.42
CA GLN A 56 -5.98 -11.64 -19.83
C GLN A 56 -5.34 -10.77 -18.73
N VAL A 57 -5.04 -11.40 -17.58
CA VAL A 57 -4.49 -10.73 -16.39
C VAL A 57 -3.26 -11.44 -15.86
N PRO A 58 -2.31 -10.73 -15.21
CA PRO A 58 -1.09 -11.32 -14.65
C PRO A 58 -1.39 -12.46 -13.69
N TRP A 59 -0.66 -13.57 -13.82
CA TRP A 59 -0.86 -14.76 -13.01
C TRP A 59 0.40 -15.59 -12.81
N GLY A 60 0.55 -16.21 -11.63
CA GLY A 60 1.52 -17.26 -11.37
C GLY A 60 2.96 -16.81 -11.22
N TYR A 61 3.23 -15.54 -10.94
CA TYR A 61 4.59 -15.05 -10.72
C TYR A 61 4.66 -13.94 -9.68
N VAL A 62 5.86 -13.68 -9.20
CA VAL A 62 6.22 -12.49 -8.41
C VAL A 62 7.49 -11.84 -8.98
N ALA A 63 7.63 -10.53 -8.80
CA ALA A 63 8.84 -9.77 -9.10
C ALA A 63 9.65 -9.40 -7.84
N GLY A 64 9.04 -9.49 -6.68
CA GLY A 64 9.67 -9.24 -5.38
C GLY A 64 8.89 -9.88 -4.24
N VAL A 65 9.65 -10.38 -3.25
CA VAL A 65 9.13 -10.92 -1.98
C VAL A 65 10.04 -10.44 -0.86
N GLN A 66 9.46 -9.99 0.25
CA GLN A 66 10.19 -9.61 1.47
C GLN A 66 9.36 -9.95 2.71
N CYS A 67 10.03 -10.20 3.83
CA CYS A 67 9.40 -10.35 5.14
C CYS A 67 10.03 -9.31 6.08
N ASP A 68 9.28 -8.25 6.36
CA ASP A 68 9.74 -7.05 7.08
C ASP A 68 8.76 -6.72 8.22
N PRO A 69 9.14 -5.86 9.20
CA PRO A 69 8.18 -5.27 10.12
C PRO A 69 7.01 -4.60 9.39
N ILE A 70 5.81 -4.74 9.96
CA ILE A 70 4.58 -4.21 9.35
C ILE A 70 4.60 -2.68 9.25
N GLU A 71 5.34 -2.02 10.11
CA GLU A 71 5.58 -0.58 10.11
C GLU A 71 6.20 -0.10 8.80
N LYS A 72 6.97 -0.94 8.11
CA LYS A 72 7.53 -0.65 6.79
C LYS A 72 6.48 -0.64 5.67
N LYS A 73 5.27 -1.15 5.94
CA LYS A 73 4.12 -1.12 5.03
C LYS A 73 3.17 0.03 5.34
N PRO A 74 3.58 1.00 6.06
CA PRO A 74 3.02 1.92 7.05
C PRO A 74 1.63 1.50 7.55
N PHE A 75 1.62 0.40 8.33
CA PHE A 75 0.50 0.03 9.17
C PHE A 75 0.93 0.17 10.62
N PHE A 76 0.56 1.26 11.29
CA PHE A 76 0.94 1.55 12.66
C PHE A 76 -0.12 1.14 13.68
N HIS A 77 -1.37 1.02 13.22
CA HIS A 77 -2.51 0.58 14.00
C HIS A 77 -2.99 -0.83 13.64
N ALA A 78 -2.15 -1.60 12.97
CA ALA A 78 -2.45 -3.00 12.65
C ALA A 78 -1.29 -3.88 13.06
N TRP A 79 -1.45 -4.61 14.18
CA TRP A 79 -0.47 -5.57 14.74
C TRP A 79 0.95 -5.02 14.85
N PRO A 80 1.19 -3.91 15.57
CA PRO A 80 2.51 -3.30 15.67
C PRO A 80 3.60 -4.29 16.05
N GLY A 81 4.74 -4.21 15.35
CA GLY A 81 5.88 -5.12 15.54
C GLY A 81 5.74 -6.51 14.89
N ALA A 82 4.59 -6.83 14.30
CA ALA A 82 4.43 -8.08 13.56
C ALA A 82 5.25 -8.08 12.26
N LEU A 83 5.58 -9.28 11.76
CA LEU A 83 6.18 -9.44 10.44
C LEU A 83 5.12 -9.47 9.35
N ALA A 84 5.34 -8.68 8.30
CA ALA A 84 4.55 -8.65 7.08
C ALA A 84 5.32 -9.33 5.94
N TYR A 85 4.78 -10.43 5.44
CA TYR A 85 5.26 -11.08 4.22
C TYR A 85 4.66 -10.37 3.02
N SER A 86 5.48 -9.69 2.27
CA SER A 86 5.05 -8.82 1.18
C SER A 86 5.47 -9.39 -0.16
N PHE A 87 4.55 -9.39 -1.12
CA PHE A 87 4.82 -9.79 -2.50
C PHE A 87 4.35 -8.72 -3.48
N GLY A 88 4.99 -8.67 -4.64
CA GLY A 88 4.60 -7.80 -5.74
C GLY A 88 4.86 -8.42 -7.09
N MET A 89 4.10 -7.96 -8.06
CA MET A 89 4.24 -8.32 -9.47
C MET A 89 4.85 -7.14 -10.25
N LEU A 90 4.56 -7.03 -11.55
CA LEU A 90 5.06 -5.96 -12.41
C LEU A 90 3.93 -5.08 -12.92
N GLY A 91 4.26 -3.80 -13.15
CA GLY A 91 3.36 -2.80 -13.73
C GLY A 91 2.65 -1.91 -12.71
N CYS A 92 2.11 -0.81 -13.20
CA CYS A 92 1.32 0.15 -12.44
C CYS A 92 0.39 0.88 -13.40
N ASP A 93 -0.74 1.33 -12.93
CA ASP A 93 -1.67 2.19 -13.66
C ASP A 93 -1.26 3.67 -13.65
N LEU A 94 -0.36 4.06 -12.73
CA LEU A 94 0.26 5.39 -12.66
C LEU A 94 1.73 5.35 -13.15
N HIS A 95 2.31 6.56 -13.38
CA HIS A 95 3.70 6.72 -13.84
C HIS A 95 4.43 7.84 -13.09
N CYS A 96 4.40 7.78 -11.76
CA CYS A 96 5.02 8.77 -10.88
C CYS A 96 6.52 8.91 -11.16
N ALA A 97 6.99 10.15 -11.41
CA ALA A 97 8.41 10.43 -11.65
C ALA A 97 9.31 10.19 -10.42
N TYR A 98 8.73 10.17 -9.22
CA TYR A 98 9.39 9.93 -7.93
C TYR A 98 9.18 8.50 -7.40
N CYS A 99 8.83 7.54 -8.23
CA CYS A 99 8.47 6.20 -7.76
C CYS A 99 9.68 5.47 -7.15
N GLN A 100 9.62 5.16 -5.85
CA GLN A 100 10.67 4.40 -5.14
C GLN A 100 10.66 2.91 -5.53
N ASN A 101 9.54 2.40 -6.07
CA ASN A 101 9.40 1.03 -6.58
C ASN A 101 9.42 0.99 -8.13
N TRP A 102 10.12 1.92 -8.78
CA TRP A 102 10.08 2.06 -10.23
C TRP A 102 10.56 0.82 -10.99
N VAL A 103 11.50 0.07 -10.41
CA VAL A 103 12.04 -1.17 -11.01
C VAL A 103 10.93 -2.19 -11.27
N THR A 104 9.93 -2.29 -10.41
CA THR A 104 8.75 -3.17 -10.60
C THR A 104 7.59 -2.47 -11.27
N SER A 105 7.26 -1.26 -10.80
CA SER A 105 6.06 -0.55 -11.24
C SER A 105 6.17 0.01 -12.66
N GLN A 106 7.38 0.36 -13.13
CA GLN A 106 7.62 0.93 -14.46
C GLN A 106 8.31 -0.06 -15.44
N ALA A 107 8.42 -1.33 -15.07
CA ALA A 107 9.13 -2.36 -15.83
C ALA A 107 8.71 -2.47 -17.32
N LEU A 108 7.46 -2.17 -17.65
CA LEU A 108 6.95 -2.17 -19.03
C LEU A 108 6.95 -0.79 -19.71
N ARG A 109 7.45 0.25 -19.02
CA ARG A 109 7.53 1.62 -19.54
C ARG A 109 8.95 2.15 -19.60
N ASP A 110 9.86 1.59 -18.80
CA ASP A 110 11.23 2.05 -18.70
C ASP A 110 12.20 0.88 -18.94
N PRO A 111 13.02 0.91 -20.02
CA PRO A 111 13.97 -0.15 -20.30
C PRO A 111 15.04 -0.35 -19.22
N ALA A 112 15.28 0.65 -18.36
CA ALA A 112 16.21 0.54 -17.24
C ALA A 112 15.59 -0.23 -16.05
N ALA A 113 14.28 -0.42 -16.01
CA ALA A 113 13.60 -1.20 -14.98
C ALA A 113 13.75 -2.70 -15.27
N THR A 114 14.62 -3.38 -14.54
CA THR A 114 14.91 -4.81 -14.71
C THR A 114 14.50 -5.59 -13.47
N ALA A 115 13.32 -6.17 -13.49
CA ALA A 115 12.82 -7.07 -12.45
C ALA A 115 12.27 -8.34 -13.11
N PRO A 116 13.06 -9.42 -13.20
CA PRO A 116 12.63 -10.66 -13.84
C PRO A 116 11.49 -11.31 -13.03
N PRO A 117 10.40 -11.76 -13.69
CA PRO A 117 9.36 -12.52 -13.03
C PRO A 117 9.89 -13.89 -12.61
N ARG A 118 9.48 -14.34 -11.42
CA ARG A 118 9.76 -15.69 -10.90
C ARG A 118 8.44 -16.43 -10.74
N ASP A 119 8.34 -17.60 -11.36
CA ASP A 119 7.14 -18.42 -11.27
C ASP A 119 6.97 -18.93 -9.83
N VAL A 120 5.75 -18.86 -9.32
CA VAL A 120 5.40 -19.28 -7.96
C VAL A 120 3.90 -19.56 -7.88
N ASP A 121 3.48 -20.45 -6.99
CA ASP A 121 2.07 -20.67 -6.69
C ASP A 121 1.63 -19.98 -5.39
N PRO A 122 0.32 -19.74 -5.19
CA PRO A 122 -0.21 -19.07 -4.01
C PRO A 122 0.06 -19.83 -2.71
N GLN A 123 0.02 -21.16 -2.75
CA GLN A 123 0.22 -22.04 -1.60
C GLN A 123 1.65 -21.96 -1.11
N TRP A 124 2.61 -21.92 -2.03
CA TRP A 124 4.01 -21.76 -1.69
C TRP A 124 4.27 -20.40 -0.99
N LEU A 125 3.71 -19.29 -1.52
CA LEU A 125 3.84 -17.96 -0.89
C LEU A 125 3.25 -17.95 0.53
N ALA A 126 2.09 -18.56 0.72
CA ALA A 126 1.45 -18.63 2.03
C ALA A 126 2.25 -19.50 3.02
N ALA A 127 2.75 -20.65 2.58
CA ALA A 127 3.60 -21.52 3.41
C ALA A 127 4.94 -20.87 3.77
N ASP A 128 5.55 -20.14 2.83
CA ASP A 128 6.78 -19.38 3.07
C ASP A 128 6.57 -18.25 4.08
N ALA A 129 5.42 -17.57 4.03
CA ALA A 129 5.03 -16.56 5.01
C ALA A 129 4.93 -17.16 6.43
N VAL A 130 4.28 -18.32 6.58
CA VAL A 130 4.23 -19.05 7.87
C VAL A 130 5.62 -19.44 8.34
N ARG A 131 6.44 -20.01 7.45
CA ARG A 131 7.82 -20.42 7.75
C ARG A 131 8.67 -19.28 8.28
N LEU A 132 8.47 -18.05 7.77
CA LEU A 132 9.16 -16.85 8.19
C LEU A 132 8.55 -16.17 9.42
N GLY A 133 7.47 -16.73 9.98
CA GLY A 133 6.78 -16.20 11.15
C GLY A 133 5.99 -14.92 10.89
N ALA A 134 5.57 -14.70 9.63
CA ALA A 134 4.74 -13.56 9.29
C ALA A 134 3.35 -13.66 9.94
N ARG A 135 2.79 -12.53 10.35
CA ARG A 135 1.41 -12.39 10.83
C ARG A 135 0.46 -12.03 9.69
N VAL A 136 0.95 -11.30 8.70
CA VAL A 136 0.15 -10.77 7.61
C VAL A 136 0.85 -10.96 6.26
N VAL A 137 0.07 -11.27 5.22
CA VAL A 137 0.51 -11.32 3.83
C VAL A 137 0.01 -10.07 3.12
N VAL A 138 0.91 -9.31 2.49
CA VAL A 138 0.62 -8.00 1.90
C VAL A 138 0.95 -7.98 0.41
N SER A 139 -0.01 -7.58 -0.43
CA SER A 139 0.24 -7.28 -1.84
C SER A 139 0.66 -5.81 -2.00
N THR A 140 1.85 -5.58 -2.61
CA THR A 140 2.50 -4.27 -2.69
C THR A 140 3.58 -4.21 -3.81
N TYR A 141 4.48 -3.21 -3.81
CA TYR A 141 5.64 -2.95 -4.69
C TYR A 141 5.31 -2.51 -6.12
N ASN A 142 4.27 -3.00 -6.71
CA ASN A 142 3.63 -2.48 -7.92
C ASN A 142 2.29 -1.86 -7.55
N GLU A 143 1.40 -1.58 -8.51
CA GLU A 143 0.00 -1.33 -8.15
C GLU A 143 -0.76 -2.66 -8.09
N PRO A 144 -1.15 -3.14 -6.89
CA PRO A 144 -1.74 -4.46 -6.78
C PRO A 144 -3.20 -4.53 -7.27
N LEU A 145 -3.90 -3.42 -7.49
CA LEU A 145 -5.23 -3.44 -8.13
C LEU A 145 -5.19 -4.06 -9.53
N ILE A 146 -4.14 -3.78 -10.30
CA ILE A 146 -4.02 -4.34 -11.65
C ILE A 146 -3.66 -5.83 -11.67
N THR A 147 -3.33 -6.40 -10.51
CA THR A 147 -3.00 -7.81 -10.30
C THR A 147 -3.87 -8.45 -9.23
N VAL A 148 -5.08 -7.93 -9.06
CA VAL A 148 -5.98 -8.24 -7.95
C VAL A 148 -6.40 -9.72 -7.92
N GLU A 149 -6.59 -10.35 -9.06
CA GLU A 149 -6.98 -11.76 -9.13
C GLU A 149 -5.88 -12.66 -8.56
N TRP A 150 -4.61 -12.34 -8.85
CA TRP A 150 -3.47 -13.02 -8.25
C TRP A 150 -3.39 -12.75 -6.75
N ALA A 151 -3.55 -11.50 -6.33
CA ALA A 151 -3.54 -11.13 -4.90
C ALA A 151 -4.62 -11.91 -4.13
N VAL A 152 -5.84 -11.99 -4.65
CA VAL A 152 -6.94 -12.76 -4.02
C VAL A 152 -6.63 -14.25 -3.94
N ALA A 153 -5.99 -14.84 -4.97
CA ALA A 153 -5.58 -16.25 -4.91
C ALA A 153 -4.56 -16.48 -3.77
N VAL A 154 -3.57 -15.60 -3.62
CA VAL A 154 -2.59 -15.66 -2.52
C VAL A 154 -3.27 -15.43 -1.16
N PHE A 155 -4.20 -14.48 -1.06
CA PHE A 155 -4.92 -14.20 0.19
C PHE A 155 -5.81 -15.36 0.63
N ARG A 156 -6.45 -16.07 -0.30
CA ARG A 156 -7.19 -17.31 0.01
C ARG A 156 -6.28 -18.37 0.62
N ALA A 157 -5.10 -18.58 0.04
CA ALA A 157 -4.12 -19.54 0.58
C ALA A 157 -3.58 -19.08 1.95
N ALA A 158 -3.30 -17.80 2.13
CA ALA A 158 -2.82 -17.22 3.39
C ALA A 158 -3.87 -17.36 4.52
N ARG A 159 -5.13 -17.03 4.24
CA ARG A 159 -6.22 -17.18 5.21
C ARG A 159 -6.48 -18.62 5.62
N ALA A 160 -6.34 -19.58 4.70
CA ALA A 160 -6.42 -21.00 5.02
C ALA A 160 -5.36 -21.47 6.03
N LEU A 161 -4.25 -20.72 6.16
CA LEU A 161 -3.19 -20.94 7.14
C LEU A 161 -3.27 -19.99 8.36
N GLY A 162 -4.38 -19.28 8.53
CA GLY A 162 -4.62 -18.36 9.65
C GLY A 162 -3.87 -17.04 9.60
N LEU A 163 -3.31 -16.66 8.43
CA LEU A 163 -2.65 -15.39 8.24
C LEU A 163 -3.66 -14.27 7.93
N ALA A 164 -3.42 -13.08 8.46
CA ALA A 164 -4.10 -11.87 8.05
C ALA A 164 -3.63 -11.41 6.67
N THR A 165 -4.40 -10.53 6.03
CA THR A 165 -4.13 -10.10 4.66
C THR A 165 -4.22 -8.58 4.52
N GLY A 166 -3.31 -7.99 3.74
CA GLY A 166 -3.21 -6.55 3.56
C GLY A 166 -2.97 -6.12 2.11
N PHE A 167 -3.35 -4.89 1.83
CA PHE A 167 -3.24 -4.30 0.50
C PHE A 167 -2.63 -2.91 0.58
N VAL A 168 -1.58 -2.67 -0.19
CA VAL A 168 -0.85 -1.39 -0.24
C VAL A 168 -0.93 -0.84 -1.65
N SER A 169 -1.74 0.19 -1.86
CA SER A 169 -2.17 0.64 -3.18
C SER A 169 -2.18 2.16 -3.31
N ASN A 170 -2.18 2.65 -4.54
CA ASN A 170 -2.43 4.06 -4.84
C ASN A 170 -3.92 4.46 -4.70
N GLY A 171 -4.80 3.50 -4.42
CA GLY A 171 -6.22 3.74 -4.19
C GLY A 171 -7.05 4.06 -5.44
N ASN A 172 -6.52 3.94 -6.65
CA ASN A 172 -7.27 4.19 -7.88
C ASN A 172 -8.19 3.00 -8.24
N ALA A 173 -9.13 2.67 -7.36
CA ALA A 173 -10.03 1.53 -7.52
C ALA A 173 -11.36 1.89 -8.17
N THR A 174 -12.03 0.89 -8.75
CA THR A 174 -13.45 0.95 -9.09
C THR A 174 -14.29 0.30 -7.99
N PRO A 175 -15.60 0.56 -7.92
CA PRO A 175 -16.48 -0.18 -7.01
C PRO A 175 -16.42 -1.70 -7.23
N GLN A 176 -16.35 -2.15 -8.48
CA GLN A 176 -16.33 -3.57 -8.85
C GLN A 176 -15.08 -4.28 -8.32
N VAL A 177 -13.89 -3.67 -8.44
CA VAL A 177 -12.67 -4.27 -7.90
C VAL A 177 -12.68 -4.27 -6.37
N LEU A 178 -13.28 -3.28 -5.73
CA LEU A 178 -13.44 -3.28 -4.27
C LEU A 178 -14.41 -4.38 -3.81
N ASP A 179 -15.51 -4.62 -4.53
CA ASP A 179 -16.43 -5.72 -4.25
C ASP A 179 -15.74 -7.08 -4.36
N TYR A 180 -14.85 -7.25 -5.33
CA TYR A 180 -14.07 -8.46 -5.53
C TYR A 180 -13.00 -8.67 -4.45
N LEU A 181 -12.32 -7.59 -4.02
CA LEU A 181 -11.15 -7.63 -3.14
C LEU A 181 -11.51 -7.63 -1.65
N THR A 182 -12.47 -6.79 -1.21
CA THR A 182 -12.70 -6.52 0.22
C THR A 182 -13.08 -7.75 1.05
N PRO A 183 -13.72 -8.82 0.53
CA PRO A 183 -13.93 -10.04 1.31
C PRO A 183 -12.64 -10.77 1.72
N TRP A 184 -11.51 -10.42 1.11
CA TRP A 184 -10.24 -11.13 1.25
C TRP A 184 -9.14 -10.34 1.94
N ILE A 185 -9.45 -9.14 2.45
CA ILE A 185 -8.47 -8.26 3.12
C ILE A 185 -8.95 -7.83 4.50
N ASP A 186 -8.00 -7.67 5.40
CA ASP A 186 -8.23 -7.16 6.76
C ASP A 186 -7.80 -5.71 6.88
N VAL A 187 -6.73 -5.33 6.17
CA VAL A 187 -6.15 -3.97 6.22
C VAL A 187 -5.84 -3.44 4.82
N TYR A 188 -6.01 -2.16 4.63
CA TYR A 188 -5.71 -1.46 3.37
C TYR A 188 -4.94 -0.17 3.65
N LYS A 189 -3.86 0.09 2.95
CA LYS A 189 -3.15 1.36 2.97
C LYS A 189 -3.30 2.05 1.61
N VAL A 190 -3.75 3.30 1.63
CA VAL A 190 -3.85 4.14 0.42
C VAL A 190 -2.74 5.17 0.39
N ASP A 191 -2.00 5.21 -0.71
CA ASP A 191 -1.10 6.31 -1.02
C ASP A 191 -1.90 7.48 -1.64
N LEU A 192 -2.35 8.42 -0.81
CA LEU A 192 -2.95 9.68 -1.28
C LEU A 192 -1.83 10.64 -1.67
N LYS A 193 -1.50 10.67 -2.95
CA LYS A 193 -0.27 11.28 -3.48
C LYS A 193 -0.35 12.80 -3.65
N SER A 194 -1.55 13.36 -3.68
CA SER A 194 -1.83 14.79 -3.80
C SER A 194 -3.31 15.03 -3.51
N PHE A 195 -3.69 16.24 -3.18
CA PHE A 195 -5.10 16.65 -3.10
C PHE A 195 -5.49 17.59 -4.25
N ASN A 196 -4.77 17.50 -5.36
CA ASN A 196 -4.93 18.33 -6.55
C ASN A 196 -5.06 17.46 -7.80
N ASP A 197 -6.22 17.52 -8.51
CA ASP A 197 -6.47 16.71 -9.71
C ASP A 197 -5.46 17.01 -10.83
N ARG A 198 -4.98 18.24 -10.96
CA ARG A 198 -3.94 18.58 -11.94
C ARG A 198 -2.62 17.84 -11.67
N GLN A 199 -2.25 17.69 -10.40
CA GLN A 199 -1.08 16.88 -10.03
C GLN A 199 -1.33 15.39 -10.31
N TYR A 200 -2.53 14.87 -9.98
CA TYR A 200 -2.88 13.48 -10.32
C TYR A 200 -2.83 13.19 -11.82
N ARG A 201 -3.25 14.13 -12.67
CA ARG A 201 -3.13 13.98 -14.14
C ARG A 201 -1.67 13.86 -14.58
N LYS A 202 -0.72 14.54 -13.92
CA LYS A 202 0.72 14.37 -14.19
C LYS A 202 1.23 12.97 -13.79
N LEU A 203 0.58 12.33 -12.81
CA LEU A 203 0.87 10.95 -12.42
C LEU A 203 0.17 9.92 -13.30
N GLY A 204 -0.69 10.36 -14.22
CA GLY A 204 -1.48 9.51 -15.10
C GLY A 204 -2.81 9.06 -14.54
N GLY A 205 -3.29 9.64 -13.44
CA GLY A 205 -4.56 9.32 -12.78
C GLY A 205 -5.50 10.50 -12.64
N ARG A 206 -6.48 10.35 -11.76
CA ARG A 206 -7.42 11.39 -11.33
C ARG A 206 -7.59 11.30 -9.80
N LEU A 207 -7.85 12.44 -9.16
CA LEU A 207 -8.02 12.49 -7.70
C LEU A 207 -9.32 11.80 -7.24
N GLN A 208 -10.44 12.06 -7.93
CA GLN A 208 -11.77 11.64 -7.46
C GLN A 208 -11.90 10.13 -7.20
N PRO A 209 -11.45 9.21 -8.07
CA PRO A 209 -11.52 7.77 -7.79
C PRO A 209 -10.80 7.36 -6.50
N ILE A 210 -9.69 8.04 -6.14
CA ILE A 210 -8.95 7.75 -4.91
C ILE A 210 -9.76 8.20 -3.68
N LEU A 211 -10.37 9.39 -3.73
CA LEU A 211 -11.23 9.88 -2.66
C LEU A 211 -12.45 8.97 -2.44
N ASP A 212 -13.05 8.49 -3.52
CA ASP A 212 -14.19 7.56 -3.47
C ASP A 212 -13.77 6.19 -2.92
N THR A 213 -12.56 5.73 -3.26
CA THR A 213 -11.98 4.51 -2.69
C THR A 213 -11.79 4.63 -1.18
N ILE A 214 -11.24 5.75 -0.68
CA ILE A 214 -11.04 6.00 0.76
C ILE A 214 -12.38 5.94 1.50
N ARG A 215 -13.41 6.65 1.00
CA ARG A 215 -14.76 6.61 1.58
C ARG A 215 -15.36 5.20 1.55
N SER A 216 -15.22 4.50 0.43
CA SER A 216 -15.79 3.17 0.23
C SER A 216 -15.12 2.13 1.16
N LEU A 217 -13.80 2.16 1.32
CA LEU A 217 -13.07 1.25 2.21
C LEU A 217 -13.47 1.47 3.67
N HIS A 218 -13.57 2.73 4.10
CA HIS A 218 -14.04 3.06 5.45
C HIS A 218 -15.47 2.57 5.68
N ALA A 219 -16.39 2.85 4.76
CA ALA A 219 -17.79 2.41 4.84
C ALA A 219 -17.95 0.87 4.86
N ARG A 220 -17.01 0.14 4.28
CA ARG A 220 -16.96 -1.34 4.27
C ARG A 220 -16.34 -1.93 5.54
N GLY A 221 -15.85 -1.11 6.48
CA GLY A 221 -15.23 -1.56 7.74
C GLY A 221 -13.84 -2.20 7.57
N VAL A 222 -13.19 -2.02 6.41
CA VAL A 222 -11.78 -2.40 6.21
C VAL A 222 -10.90 -1.45 7.02
N TRP A 223 -9.94 -1.99 7.80
CA TRP A 223 -9.00 -1.11 8.50
C TRP A 223 -8.16 -0.34 7.48
N LEU A 224 -8.18 0.99 7.59
CA LEU A 224 -7.61 1.89 6.60
C LEU A 224 -6.58 2.82 7.22
N GLU A 225 -5.38 2.88 6.63
CA GLU A 225 -4.37 3.91 6.93
C GLU A 225 -3.99 4.66 5.66
N ILE A 226 -3.75 5.96 5.75
CA ILE A 226 -3.44 6.81 4.59
C ILE A 226 -2.00 7.28 4.68
N VAL A 227 -1.29 7.23 3.55
CA VAL A 227 0.09 7.72 3.42
C VAL A 227 0.16 8.81 2.38
N THR A 228 0.87 9.88 2.70
CA THR A 228 1.22 10.95 1.75
C THR A 228 2.73 11.12 1.75
N LEU A 229 3.38 10.75 0.64
CA LEU A 229 4.78 11.12 0.42
C LEU A 229 4.82 12.63 0.15
N LEU A 230 5.41 13.40 1.05
CA LEU A 230 5.50 14.84 0.93
C LEU A 230 6.65 15.20 -0.01
N VAL A 231 6.33 15.69 -1.19
CA VAL A 231 7.30 16.01 -2.25
C VAL A 231 7.37 17.52 -2.41
N PRO A 232 8.52 18.17 -2.10
CA PRO A 232 8.67 19.62 -2.18
C PRO A 232 8.33 20.18 -3.57
N GLY A 233 7.47 21.21 -3.60
CA GLY A 233 6.99 21.85 -4.83
C GLY A 233 5.95 21.05 -5.63
N PHE A 234 5.51 19.89 -5.12
CA PHE A 234 4.50 19.08 -5.78
C PHE A 234 3.17 19.02 -5.00
N ASN A 235 3.20 18.68 -3.70
CA ASN A 235 2.03 18.49 -2.86
C ASN A 235 2.23 19.02 -1.43
N ASP A 236 3.15 19.96 -1.22
CA ASP A 236 3.57 20.43 0.09
C ASP A 236 3.05 21.85 0.45
N SER A 237 2.13 22.43 -0.34
CA SER A 237 1.54 23.72 0.01
C SER A 237 0.55 23.59 1.19
N ASP A 238 0.43 24.67 1.99
CA ASP A 238 -0.45 24.68 3.15
C ASP A 238 -1.93 24.51 2.77
N GLU A 239 -2.34 25.09 1.64
CA GLU A 239 -3.70 24.98 1.11
C GLU A 239 -4.04 23.54 0.75
N GLU A 240 -3.09 22.84 0.09
CA GLU A 240 -3.30 21.45 -0.32
C GLU A 240 -3.31 20.51 0.89
N LEU A 241 -2.37 20.67 1.82
CA LEU A 241 -2.31 19.87 3.04
C LEU A 241 -3.55 20.08 3.92
N LYS A 242 -4.03 21.32 4.04
CA LYS A 242 -5.27 21.64 4.74
C LYS A 242 -6.46 20.93 4.11
N ALA A 243 -6.66 21.05 2.79
CA ALA A 243 -7.77 20.41 2.09
C ALA A 243 -7.71 18.88 2.21
N LEU A 244 -6.51 18.29 2.14
CA LEU A 244 -6.29 16.85 2.32
C LEU A 244 -6.70 16.39 3.72
N THR A 245 -6.24 17.08 4.76
CA THR A 245 -6.49 16.69 6.15
C THR A 245 -7.95 16.93 6.54
N GLU A 246 -8.59 18.01 6.09
CA GLU A 246 -10.02 18.25 6.23
C GLU A 246 -10.86 17.15 5.55
N PHE A 247 -10.45 16.69 4.38
CA PHE A 247 -11.09 15.55 3.71
C PHE A 247 -11.00 14.29 4.57
N LEU A 248 -9.80 13.93 5.08
CA LEU A 248 -9.62 12.74 5.91
C LEU A 248 -10.49 12.80 7.16
N VAL A 249 -10.51 13.93 7.86
CA VAL A 249 -11.38 14.16 9.03
C VAL A 249 -12.88 14.00 8.66
N SER A 250 -13.26 14.48 7.47
CA SER A 250 -14.66 14.32 7.00
C SER A 250 -15.08 12.87 6.76
N VAL A 251 -14.13 11.98 6.51
CA VAL A 251 -14.37 10.54 6.41
C VAL A 251 -14.36 9.90 7.79
N SER A 252 -13.30 10.08 8.55
CA SER A 252 -13.18 9.72 9.97
C SER A 252 -11.92 10.34 10.58
N PRO A 253 -12.01 11.00 11.73
CA PRO A 253 -10.84 11.50 12.47
C PRO A 253 -9.95 10.37 13.02
N GLU A 254 -10.44 9.14 13.03
CA GLU A 254 -9.73 7.95 13.53
C GLU A 254 -8.79 7.33 12.50
N ILE A 255 -8.88 7.72 11.22
CA ILE A 255 -8.00 7.20 10.16
C ILE A 255 -6.58 7.69 10.40
N PRO A 256 -5.60 6.81 10.64
CA PRO A 256 -4.21 7.22 10.79
C PRO A 256 -3.67 7.81 9.48
N TRP A 257 -3.05 8.97 9.58
CA TRP A 257 -2.38 9.62 8.45
C TRP A 257 -0.87 9.66 8.64
N HIS A 258 -0.15 9.13 7.68
CA HIS A 258 1.30 9.10 7.63
C HIS A 258 1.81 10.10 6.60
N VAL A 259 2.47 11.17 7.02
CA VAL A 259 3.22 12.03 6.13
C VAL A 259 4.68 11.57 6.11
N THR A 260 5.21 11.21 4.94
CA THR A 260 6.53 10.60 4.80
C THR A 260 7.47 11.43 3.96
N ALA A 261 8.77 11.42 4.29
CA ALA A 261 9.77 12.17 3.57
C ALA A 261 10.06 11.57 2.19
N PHE A 262 10.06 12.44 1.17
CA PHE A 262 10.59 12.15 -0.15
C PHE A 262 12.12 12.22 -0.11
N HIS A 263 12.77 11.30 -0.77
CA HIS A 263 14.16 11.36 -1.20
C HIS A 263 14.25 11.22 -2.72
N ARG A 264 15.33 11.73 -3.30
CA ARG A 264 15.56 11.65 -4.75
C ARG A 264 15.56 10.22 -5.21
N ASP A 265 14.75 9.91 -6.22
CA ASP A 265 14.67 8.59 -6.82
C ASP A 265 14.10 8.68 -8.25
N TYR A 266 14.36 7.64 -9.03
CA TYR A 266 13.90 7.45 -10.40
C TYR A 266 14.22 8.67 -11.28
N ARG A 267 13.18 9.38 -11.76
CA ARG A 267 13.30 10.54 -12.66
C ARG A 267 13.31 11.88 -11.94
N MET A 268 13.14 11.87 -10.62
CA MET A 268 13.06 13.09 -9.81
C MET A 268 14.35 13.27 -9.01
N THR A 269 15.43 13.62 -9.73
CA THR A 269 16.79 13.71 -9.20
C THR A 269 17.18 15.12 -8.76
N ASP A 270 16.46 16.15 -9.24
CA ASP A 270 16.80 17.57 -9.01
C ASP A 270 15.99 18.23 -7.87
N THR A 271 14.90 17.56 -7.43
CA THR A 271 14.09 18.06 -6.31
C THR A 271 14.82 17.82 -4.99
N ALA A 272 14.81 18.81 -4.10
CA ALA A 272 15.37 18.65 -2.76
C ALA A 272 14.60 17.57 -1.96
N ALA A 273 15.30 16.81 -1.13
CA ALA A 273 14.66 15.87 -0.21
C ALA A 273 13.81 16.63 0.83
N THR A 274 12.75 15.98 1.31
CA THR A 274 11.90 16.56 2.36
C THR A 274 12.66 16.64 3.68
N THR A 275 12.56 17.77 4.33
CA THR A 275 13.20 18.04 5.64
C THR A 275 12.30 17.60 6.80
N ALA A 276 12.90 17.36 7.98
CA ALA A 276 12.15 17.08 9.20
C ALA A 276 11.21 18.24 9.59
N SER A 277 11.59 19.50 9.33
CA SER A 277 10.72 20.66 9.60
C SER A 277 9.47 20.67 8.71
N GLN A 278 9.59 20.31 7.44
CA GLN A 278 8.44 20.19 6.54
C GLN A 278 7.50 19.07 6.97
N LEU A 279 8.04 17.89 7.39
CA LEU A 279 7.22 16.81 7.92
C LEU A 279 6.48 17.21 9.20
N ARG A 280 7.19 17.81 10.18
CA ARG A 280 6.57 18.27 11.43
C ARG A 280 5.48 19.32 11.17
N ARG A 281 5.70 20.25 10.23
CA ARG A 281 4.69 21.22 9.80
C ARG A 281 3.44 20.52 9.25
N ALA A 282 3.61 19.61 8.30
CA ALA A 282 2.50 18.87 7.70
C ALA A 282 1.75 18.03 8.76
N ALA A 283 2.48 17.33 9.63
CA ALA A 283 1.89 16.55 10.70
C ALA A 283 1.09 17.41 11.70
N ALA A 284 1.62 18.57 12.09
CA ALA A 284 0.91 19.52 12.94
C ALA A 284 -0.39 20.03 12.29
N MET A 285 -0.41 20.25 10.97
CA MET A 285 -1.63 20.61 10.24
C MET A 285 -2.68 19.50 10.31
N GLY A 286 -2.28 18.22 10.23
CA GLY A 286 -3.17 17.08 10.39
C GLY A 286 -3.81 17.04 11.79
N GLN A 287 -3.03 17.26 12.84
CA GLN A 287 -3.53 17.37 14.21
C GLN A 287 -4.49 18.57 14.39
N GLN A 288 -4.13 19.74 13.85
CA GLN A 288 -4.98 20.94 13.89
C GLN A 288 -6.30 20.76 13.16
N ALA A 289 -6.32 19.98 12.07
CA ALA A 289 -7.55 19.63 11.36
C ALA A 289 -8.46 18.68 12.16
N GLY A 290 -7.92 17.98 13.18
CA GLY A 290 -8.68 17.09 14.05
C GLY A 290 -8.40 15.60 13.84
N LEU A 291 -7.37 15.21 13.06
CA LEU A 291 -6.95 13.81 12.98
C LEU A 291 -6.37 13.35 14.34
N GLN A 292 -6.84 12.22 14.83
CA GLN A 292 -6.45 11.67 16.13
C GLN A 292 -5.05 11.06 16.10
N HIS A 293 -4.65 10.49 14.96
CA HIS A 293 -3.40 9.77 14.78
C HIS A 293 -2.66 10.27 13.53
N VAL A 294 -1.57 11.00 13.75
CA VAL A 294 -0.75 11.57 12.68
C VAL A 294 0.71 11.17 12.90
N TYR A 295 1.32 10.62 11.86
CA TYR A 295 2.68 10.12 11.89
C TYR A 295 3.57 10.82 10.87
N ALA A 296 4.85 11.00 11.23
CA ALA A 296 5.88 11.48 10.30
C ALA A 296 6.92 10.38 10.09
N GLY A 297 7.14 9.96 8.85
CA GLY A 297 7.98 8.81 8.52
C GLY A 297 9.15 9.08 7.60
N ASN A 298 10.00 8.07 7.41
CA ASN A 298 11.22 8.06 6.60
C ASN A 298 12.36 8.95 7.09
N LEU A 299 12.24 9.57 8.27
CA LEU A 299 13.31 10.32 8.94
C LEU A 299 13.33 9.96 10.43
N PRO A 300 13.79 8.76 10.80
CA PRO A 300 13.72 8.27 12.17
C PRO A 300 14.54 9.13 13.15
N GLY A 301 13.99 9.35 14.35
CA GLY A 301 14.64 10.05 15.45
C GLY A 301 14.73 11.57 15.32
N VAL A 302 14.25 12.18 14.21
CA VAL A 302 14.35 13.64 13.99
C VAL A 302 13.00 14.33 13.80
N VAL A 303 11.90 13.58 13.88
CA VAL A 303 10.54 14.11 13.72
C VAL A 303 9.80 14.31 15.04
N GLY A 304 10.46 14.02 16.17
CA GLY A 304 9.87 14.13 17.52
C GLY A 304 8.84 13.04 17.76
N ASP A 305 7.81 13.36 18.55
CA ASP A 305 6.77 12.39 18.98
C ASP A 305 5.88 11.86 17.83
N PHE A 306 6.09 12.29 16.58
CA PHE A 306 5.30 11.82 15.44
C PHE A 306 5.65 10.41 14.95
N GLU A 307 6.60 9.72 15.59
CA GLU A 307 6.82 8.28 15.36
C GLU A 307 5.95 7.40 16.28
N ASP A 308 5.53 7.97 17.43
CA ASP A 308 4.85 7.24 18.50
C ASP A 308 3.33 7.24 18.32
N THR A 309 2.67 6.18 18.83
CA THR A 309 1.22 6.18 19.01
C THR A 309 0.91 6.67 20.41
N ARG A 310 0.11 7.73 20.52
CA ARG A 310 -0.40 8.25 21.78
C ARG A 310 -1.93 8.15 21.83
N CYS A 311 -2.45 8.04 23.06
CA CYS A 311 -3.89 8.06 23.28
C CYS A 311 -4.49 9.40 22.87
N ALA A 312 -5.50 9.39 22.01
CA ALA A 312 -6.18 10.60 21.54
C ALA A 312 -6.92 11.34 22.67
N SER A 313 -7.26 10.67 23.80
CA SER A 313 -8.00 11.24 24.92
C SER A 313 -7.08 11.82 26.02
N CYS A 314 -6.00 11.12 26.41
CA CYS A 314 -5.16 11.51 27.54
C CYS A 314 -3.67 11.69 27.21
N ALA A 315 -3.30 11.52 25.95
CA ALA A 315 -1.93 11.62 25.44
C ALA A 315 -0.93 10.57 26.02
N GLU A 316 -1.40 9.55 26.74
CA GLU A 316 -0.57 8.44 27.21
C GLU A 316 0.18 7.79 26.06
N LEU A 317 1.45 7.43 26.25
CA LEU A 317 2.27 6.72 25.27
C LEU A 317 1.78 5.26 25.16
N LEU A 318 1.34 4.88 23.97
CA LEU A 318 0.75 3.57 23.69
C LEU A 318 1.70 2.65 22.94
N VAL A 319 2.39 3.18 21.92
CA VAL A 319 3.42 2.44 21.18
C VAL A 319 4.57 3.39 20.90
N GLU A 320 5.74 3.06 21.46
CA GLU A 320 6.98 3.80 21.25
C GLU A 320 7.74 3.21 20.06
N ARG A 321 8.20 4.09 19.14
CA ARG A 321 8.89 3.65 17.93
C ARG A 321 10.18 4.43 17.68
N PHE A 322 11.13 3.74 17.07
CA PHE A 322 12.26 4.34 16.39
C PHE A 322 12.35 3.76 14.97
N GLY A 323 11.94 4.51 13.99
CA GLY A 323 11.78 4.03 12.61
C GLY A 323 10.76 2.89 12.52
N TYR A 324 11.23 1.69 12.19
CA TYR A 324 10.38 0.49 12.09
C TYR A 324 10.47 -0.44 13.30
N HIS A 325 11.17 -0.02 14.35
CA HIS A 325 11.36 -0.81 15.58
C HIS A 325 10.42 -0.33 16.68
N ILE A 326 9.71 -1.28 17.29
CA ILE A 326 8.91 -1.04 18.49
C ILE A 326 9.85 -1.07 19.69
N GLN A 327 9.91 0.02 20.46
CA GLN A 327 10.68 0.15 21.69
C GLN A 327 9.81 -0.09 22.93
N GLY A 328 8.52 0.26 22.85
CA GLY A 328 7.54 0.04 23.91
C GLY A 328 6.14 -0.23 23.35
N TYR A 329 5.38 -1.10 24.00
CA TYR A 329 4.02 -1.44 23.63
C TYR A 329 3.13 -1.51 24.88
N HIS A 330 2.17 -0.62 25.01
CA HIS A 330 1.36 -0.42 26.22
C HIS A 330 -0.15 -0.54 25.96
N VAL A 331 -0.58 -0.76 24.71
CA VAL A 331 -2.01 -0.98 24.42
C VAL A 331 -2.47 -2.24 25.14
N THR A 332 -3.61 -2.17 25.82
CA THR A 332 -4.13 -3.31 26.59
C THR A 332 -4.61 -4.43 25.67
N ALA A 333 -4.80 -5.63 26.21
CA ALA A 333 -5.22 -6.82 25.48
C ALA A 333 -6.56 -6.64 24.72
N ASP A 334 -7.42 -5.77 25.23
CA ASP A 334 -8.71 -5.41 24.61
C ASP A 334 -8.63 -4.17 23.69
N GLY A 335 -7.42 -3.71 23.37
CA GLY A 335 -7.22 -2.59 22.45
C GLY A 335 -7.52 -1.23 23.03
N ALA A 336 -7.33 -1.02 24.34
CA ALA A 336 -7.61 0.24 25.02
C ALA A 336 -6.35 0.90 25.60
N CYS A 337 -6.43 2.18 25.88
CA CYS A 337 -5.42 2.93 26.64
C CYS A 337 -5.31 2.39 28.07
N PRO A 338 -4.11 2.09 28.59
CA PRO A 338 -3.94 1.59 29.96
C PRO A 338 -4.33 2.63 31.03
N ALA A 339 -4.16 3.91 30.74
CA ALA A 339 -4.40 4.99 31.70
C ALA A 339 -5.88 5.40 31.79
N CYS A 340 -6.56 5.66 30.67
CA CYS A 340 -7.92 6.20 30.67
C CYS A 340 -8.98 5.23 30.09
N ARG A 341 -8.58 4.05 29.63
CA ARG A 341 -9.46 3.01 29.08
C ARG A 341 -10.18 3.40 27.77
N THR A 342 -9.85 4.54 27.17
CA THR A 342 -10.38 4.89 25.85
C THR A 342 -9.98 3.82 24.83
N PRO A 343 -10.92 3.27 24.01
CA PRO A 343 -10.59 2.37 22.93
C PRO A 343 -9.63 3.03 21.92
N VAL A 344 -8.64 2.31 21.48
CA VAL A 344 -7.68 2.76 20.48
C VAL A 344 -8.07 2.16 19.13
N PRO A 345 -8.46 2.98 18.13
CA PRO A 345 -8.83 2.45 16.81
C PRO A 345 -7.68 1.65 16.20
N GLY A 346 -7.95 0.43 15.71
CA GLY A 346 -6.90 -0.40 15.13
C GLY A 346 -7.20 -1.90 15.15
N ARG A 347 -6.15 -2.67 14.82
CA ARG A 347 -6.09 -4.13 14.93
C ARG A 347 -4.95 -4.47 15.90
N TRP A 348 -5.27 -4.68 17.15
CA TRP A 348 -4.30 -4.92 18.22
C TRP A 348 -4.19 -6.42 18.50
N ASP A 349 -2.97 -6.90 18.82
CA ASP A 349 -2.74 -8.28 19.19
C ASP A 349 -2.47 -8.39 20.71
N THR A 350 -3.10 -9.36 21.34
CA THR A 350 -2.92 -9.61 22.79
C THR A 350 -1.56 -10.21 23.13
N GLY A 351 -0.85 -10.77 22.14
CA GLY A 351 0.43 -11.48 22.34
C GLY A 351 1.64 -10.58 22.57
N PHE A 352 1.53 -9.26 22.37
CA PHE A 352 2.66 -8.33 22.47
C PHE A 352 2.62 -7.39 23.68
N ALA A 353 1.62 -7.49 24.54
CA ALA A 353 1.50 -6.62 25.72
C ALA A 353 2.74 -6.76 26.64
N GLY A 354 3.54 -5.70 26.71
CA GLY A 354 4.67 -5.58 27.63
C GLY A 354 5.99 -6.21 27.18
N GLN A 355 6.15 -6.62 25.93
CA GLN A 355 7.41 -7.10 25.39
C GLN A 355 8.02 -6.07 24.44
N ALA A 356 9.24 -5.63 24.72
CA ALA A 356 10.07 -5.00 23.71
C ALA A 356 10.30 -6.03 22.60
N ILE A 357 9.81 -5.74 21.39
CA ILE A 357 9.97 -6.66 20.26
C ILE A 357 11.32 -6.36 19.62
N ASP A 358 12.38 -6.76 20.32
CA ASP A 358 13.73 -6.78 19.78
C ASP A 358 13.87 -8.00 18.84
N ARG A 359 13.36 -7.86 17.64
CA ARG A 359 13.69 -8.80 16.56
C ARG A 359 14.79 -8.16 15.73
N PRO A 360 15.98 -8.81 15.65
CA PRO A 360 17.05 -8.26 14.84
C PRO A 360 16.53 -8.08 13.40
N PHE A 361 16.73 -6.90 12.87
CA PHE A 361 16.55 -6.63 11.44
C PHE A 361 17.43 -7.61 10.67
N LEU A 362 16.84 -8.63 10.08
CA LEU A 362 17.53 -9.50 9.15
C LEU A 362 17.69 -8.72 7.86
N PRO A 363 18.89 -8.19 7.53
CA PRO A 363 19.09 -7.56 6.25
C PRO A 363 18.75 -8.56 5.17
N TYR A 364 18.03 -8.10 4.15
CA TYR A 364 17.72 -8.91 2.97
C TYR A 364 19.02 -9.45 2.38
N ASP A 365 19.24 -10.74 2.53
CA ASP A 365 20.33 -11.42 1.85
C ASP A 365 19.98 -11.55 0.36
N ARG A 366 20.54 -10.63 -0.44
CA ARG A 366 20.41 -10.65 -1.89
C ARG A 366 21.01 -11.93 -2.54
N THR A 367 21.71 -12.76 -1.75
CA THR A 367 22.41 -13.95 -2.22
C THR A 367 21.63 -15.25 -2.00
N ARG A 368 20.56 -15.26 -1.23
CA ARG A 368 19.72 -16.45 -1.08
C ARG A 368 18.94 -16.70 -2.37
N ARG A 369 19.57 -17.44 -3.27
CA ARG A 369 18.89 -18.13 -4.36
C ARG A 369 17.93 -19.14 -3.72
N LEU A 370 16.66 -19.06 -4.06
CA LEU A 370 15.70 -20.11 -3.76
C LEU A 370 16.17 -21.37 -4.52
N SER A 371 16.68 -22.36 -3.80
CA SER A 371 16.93 -23.71 -4.30
C SER A 371 15.64 -24.51 -4.28
#